data_a5c10974e517b9f889ff6390a33322dc
#
_entry.id   a5c10974e517b9f889ff6390a33322dc
#
_cell.length_a   1.000
_cell.length_b   1.000
_cell.length_c   1.000
_cell.angle_alpha   90.00
_cell.angle_beta   90.00
_cell.angle_gamma   90.00
#
_symmetry.space_group_name_H-M   'P 1'
#
loop_
_entity.id
_entity.type
_entity.pdbx_description
1 polymer ?
#
loop_
_entity_poly.entity_id
_entity_poly.type
_entity_poly.pdbx_seq_one_letter_code
_entity_poly.pdbx_strand_id
1 'polypeptide(L)'
;CCLTVYWYEHLRERAAVQGVWTMQTAMAPDSFRKRPGEKRHNTNIWLKYRDGKHKPTVKTLRRVEALYPGSSDVISDRLWSLLLRDHFSPVSAQRLLKRLPEPHKSALFRKDRHGRPQRNPHWERWSGPRSDHDFSQMSAFVILAREALQSGQTLAADKWGYKVFET
;
A
#
# COMPACT_ATOMS: atom_id res chain seq x y z
N CYS A 1 -0.64 -13.05 5.37
CA CYS A 1 -1.17 -11.99 4.50
C CYS A 1 -0.02 -11.06 4.12
N CYS A 2 0.24 -10.90 2.81
CA CYS A 2 1.36 -10.06 2.29
C CYS A 2 1.34 -8.63 2.84
N LEU A 3 0.15 -8.02 2.95
CA LEU A 3 -0.04 -6.70 3.54
C LEU A 3 0.59 -6.56 4.93
N THR A 4 0.38 -7.54 5.81
CA THR A 4 0.91 -7.49 7.17
C THR A 4 2.43 -7.64 7.20
N VAL A 5 2.97 -8.50 6.32
CA VAL A 5 4.42 -8.68 6.16
C VAL A 5 5.05 -7.37 5.70
N TYR A 6 4.47 -6.76 4.66
CA TYR A 6 4.96 -5.49 4.13
C TYR A 6 4.92 -4.38 5.19
N TRP A 7 3.81 -4.24 5.91
CA TRP A 7 3.69 -3.28 7.01
C TRP A 7 4.74 -3.53 8.12
N TYR A 8 5.00 -4.79 8.46
CA TYR A 8 6.01 -5.15 9.45
C TYR A 8 7.41 -4.73 8.97
N GLU A 9 7.78 -5.03 7.73
CA GLU A 9 9.09 -4.67 7.17
C GLU A 9 9.26 -3.15 7.06
N HIS A 10 8.23 -2.44 6.59
CA HIS A 10 8.23 -0.97 6.56
C HIS A 10 8.48 -0.36 7.95
N LEU A 11 7.84 -0.90 8.98
CA LEU A 11 8.09 -0.45 10.36
C LEU A 11 9.50 -0.79 10.83
N ARG A 12 10.00 -1.96 10.49
CA ARG A 12 11.34 -2.41 10.87
C ARG A 12 12.41 -1.47 10.32
N GLU A 13 12.25 -1.06 9.07
CA GLU A 13 13.14 -0.10 8.42
C GLU A 13 13.06 1.28 9.07
N ARG A 14 11.86 1.81 9.26
CA ARG A 14 11.66 3.14 9.91
C ARG A 14 12.15 3.19 11.34
N ALA A 15 12.02 2.12 12.08
CA ALA A 15 12.50 2.02 13.45
C ALA A 15 14.00 1.71 13.53
N ALA A 16 14.65 1.43 12.39
CA ALA A 16 16.05 1.00 12.30
C ALA A 16 16.37 -0.17 13.25
N VAL A 17 15.42 -1.12 13.40
CA VAL A 17 15.58 -2.26 14.29
C VAL A 17 15.81 -3.56 13.52
N GLN A 18 16.64 -4.45 14.09
CA GLN A 18 16.88 -5.78 13.53
C GLN A 18 16.25 -6.82 14.45
N GLY A 19 15.34 -7.61 13.88
CA GLY A 19 14.75 -8.74 14.59
C GLY A 19 13.42 -8.42 15.31
N VAL A 20 12.67 -9.50 15.57
CA VAL A 20 11.32 -9.44 16.12
C VAL A 20 11.31 -8.96 17.57
N TRP A 21 12.32 -9.33 18.32
CA TRP A 21 12.43 -8.96 19.74
C TRP A 21 12.64 -7.46 19.94
N THR A 22 13.60 -6.89 19.21
CA THR A 22 13.85 -5.44 19.22
C THR A 22 12.67 -4.65 18.73
N MET A 23 11.97 -5.16 17.70
CA MET A 23 10.72 -4.60 17.21
C MET A 23 9.62 -4.58 18.29
N GLN A 24 9.44 -5.71 18.99
CA GLN A 24 8.45 -5.80 20.07
C GLN A 24 8.78 -4.83 21.21
N THR A 25 10.05 -4.71 21.58
CA THR A 25 10.51 -3.78 22.62
C THR A 25 10.24 -2.32 22.22
N ALA A 26 10.55 -1.96 20.98
CA ALA A 26 10.34 -0.61 20.46
C ALA A 26 8.85 -0.23 20.38
N MET A 27 8.01 -1.14 19.85
CA MET A 27 6.60 -0.86 19.56
C MET A 27 5.65 -1.11 20.73
N ALA A 28 6.03 -1.95 21.68
CA ALA A 28 5.19 -2.36 22.79
C ALA A 28 5.98 -2.63 24.06
N PRO A 29 6.72 -1.63 24.61
CA PRO A 29 7.56 -1.82 25.79
C PRO A 29 6.77 -2.33 27.00
N ASP A 30 5.49 -1.94 27.12
CA ASP A 30 4.63 -2.39 28.21
C ASP A 30 4.29 -3.88 28.17
N SER A 31 4.45 -4.53 27.01
CA SER A 31 4.22 -5.98 26.87
C SER A 31 5.22 -6.83 27.68
N PHE A 32 6.32 -6.23 28.14
CA PHE A 32 7.34 -6.87 28.94
C PHE A 32 7.19 -6.58 30.45
N ARG A 33 6.34 -5.62 30.82
CA ARG A 33 6.11 -5.30 32.25
C ARG A 33 5.27 -6.42 32.88
N LYS A 34 5.83 -7.11 33.87
CA LYS A 34 5.10 -8.04 34.72
C LYS A 34 4.17 -7.23 35.62
N ARG A 35 2.86 -7.56 35.60
CA ARG A 35 2.03 -7.24 36.73
C ARG A 35 2.30 -8.26 37.85
N PRO A 36 2.28 -7.84 39.12
CA PRO A 36 2.39 -8.79 40.24
C PRO A 36 1.33 -9.88 40.09
N GLY A 37 1.75 -11.16 40.11
CA GLY A 37 0.83 -12.32 39.99
C GLY A 37 0.52 -12.80 38.56
N GLU A 38 0.90 -12.11 37.50
CA GLU A 38 0.64 -12.57 36.13
C GLU A 38 1.83 -13.40 35.57
N LYS A 39 1.48 -14.53 34.92
CA LYS A 39 2.43 -15.27 34.09
C LYS A 39 2.80 -14.44 32.86
N ARG A 40 4.10 -14.42 32.49
CA ARG A 40 4.54 -13.77 31.24
C ARG A 40 3.86 -14.45 30.05
N HIS A 41 2.86 -13.84 29.47
CA HIS A 41 2.31 -14.24 28.19
C HIS A 41 3.04 -13.48 27.08
N ASN A 42 4.13 -14.05 26.58
CA ASN A 42 4.66 -13.59 25.30
C ASN A 42 3.75 -14.14 24.19
N THR A 43 2.90 -13.28 23.65
CA THR A 43 1.96 -13.66 22.59
C THR A 43 2.65 -13.91 21.25
N ASN A 44 3.96 -13.65 21.13
CA ASN A 44 4.74 -13.68 19.89
C ASN A 44 4.03 -12.95 18.73
N ILE A 45 3.26 -11.90 19.07
CA ILE A 45 2.37 -11.26 18.09
C ILE A 45 3.18 -10.60 16.96
N TRP A 46 4.35 -10.04 17.27
CA TRP A 46 5.21 -9.43 16.27
C TRP A 46 5.82 -10.47 15.32
N LEU A 47 6.13 -11.68 15.82
CA LEU A 47 6.51 -12.83 14.99
C LEU A 47 5.38 -13.20 14.02
N LYS A 48 4.13 -13.21 14.53
CA LYS A 48 2.95 -13.51 13.70
C LYS A 48 2.69 -12.43 12.64
N TYR A 49 3.02 -11.16 12.91
CA TYR A 49 2.96 -10.08 11.93
C TYR A 49 4.03 -10.25 10.87
N ARG A 50 5.29 -10.52 11.26
CA ARG A 50 6.39 -10.82 10.33
C ARG A 50 6.03 -11.98 9.39
N ASP A 51 5.45 -13.04 9.92
CA ASP A 51 5.07 -14.23 9.15
C ASP A 51 3.71 -14.05 8.42
N GLY A 52 3.05 -12.90 8.49
CA GLY A 52 1.75 -12.64 7.86
C GLY A 52 0.59 -13.46 8.40
N LYS A 53 0.76 -14.10 9.56
CA LYS A 53 -0.24 -15.01 10.19
C LYS A 53 -1.38 -14.28 10.88
N HIS A 54 -1.16 -13.03 11.31
CA HIS A 54 -2.16 -12.18 11.93
C HIS A 54 -2.18 -10.79 11.32
N LYS A 55 -3.36 -10.18 11.28
CA LYS A 55 -3.50 -8.75 10.97
C LYS A 55 -3.34 -7.92 12.23
N PRO A 56 -2.68 -6.75 12.18
CA PRO A 56 -2.62 -5.85 13.32
C PRO A 56 -4.02 -5.35 13.69
N THR A 57 -4.28 -5.26 14.99
CA THR A 57 -5.52 -4.69 15.50
C THR A 57 -5.52 -3.17 15.38
N VAL A 58 -6.70 -2.55 15.39
CA VAL A 58 -6.83 -1.08 15.41
C VAL A 58 -6.04 -0.46 16.58
N LYS A 59 -6.02 -1.13 17.73
CA LYS A 59 -5.24 -0.68 18.90
C LYS A 59 -3.73 -0.71 18.60
N THR A 60 -3.25 -1.76 17.94
CA THR A 60 -1.84 -1.86 17.53
C THR A 60 -1.49 -0.78 16.52
N LEU A 61 -2.33 -0.58 15.50
CA LEU A 61 -2.12 0.45 14.49
C LEU A 61 -2.06 1.85 15.10
N ARG A 62 -3.00 2.21 15.97
CA ARG A 62 -3.00 3.51 16.66
C ARG A 62 -1.74 3.74 17.50
N ARG A 63 -1.27 2.69 18.20
CA ARG A 63 -0.04 2.78 19.00
C ARG A 63 1.17 3.03 18.11
N VAL A 64 1.28 2.28 17.03
CA VAL A 64 2.41 2.39 16.10
C VAL A 64 2.37 3.72 15.36
N GLU A 65 1.19 4.18 14.96
CA GLU A 65 0.99 5.50 14.34
C GLU A 65 1.45 6.66 15.24
N ALA A 66 1.20 6.54 16.55
CA ALA A 66 1.67 7.54 17.53
C ALA A 66 3.20 7.59 17.66
N LEU A 67 3.89 6.48 17.40
CA LEU A 67 5.36 6.39 17.43
C LEU A 67 5.99 6.72 16.07
N TYR A 68 5.32 6.31 15.00
CA TYR A 68 5.78 6.43 13.60
C TYR A 68 4.63 6.93 12.74
N PRO A 69 4.40 8.24 12.67
CA PRO A 69 3.33 8.85 11.88
C PRO A 69 3.38 8.41 10.41
N GLY A 70 2.24 8.09 9.80
CA GLY A 70 2.12 7.58 8.44
C GLY A 70 2.31 6.06 8.30
N SER A 71 2.59 5.35 9.39
CA SER A 71 2.76 3.89 9.35
C SER A 71 1.46 3.13 9.07
N SER A 72 0.31 3.71 9.44
CA SER A 72 -1.01 3.14 9.17
C SER A 72 -1.44 3.33 7.72
N ASP A 73 -0.87 4.30 7.01
CA ASP A 73 -1.19 4.59 5.60
C ASP A 73 -0.85 3.39 4.73
N VAL A 74 0.25 2.71 5.03
CA VAL A 74 0.68 1.47 4.37
C VAL A 74 -0.42 0.40 4.39
N ILE A 75 -1.09 0.20 5.53
CA ILE A 75 -2.16 -0.82 5.67
C ILE A 75 -3.47 -0.36 5.05
N SER A 76 -3.77 0.93 5.14
CA SER A 76 -5.02 1.51 4.64
C SER A 76 -4.98 1.86 3.16
N ASP A 77 -3.82 1.73 2.51
CA ASP A 77 -3.66 2.08 1.12
C ASP A 77 -4.57 1.24 0.21
N ARG A 78 -5.11 1.91 -0.79
CA ARG A 78 -6.05 1.32 -1.77
C ARG A 78 -5.41 0.25 -2.65
N LEU A 79 -4.08 0.27 -2.81
CA LEU A 79 -3.33 -0.72 -3.57
C LEU A 79 -3.72 -2.15 -3.16
N TRP A 80 -3.80 -2.40 -1.84
CA TRP A 80 -4.16 -3.72 -1.32
C TRP A 80 -5.56 -4.17 -1.71
N SER A 81 -6.51 -3.24 -1.69
CA SER A 81 -7.88 -3.53 -2.13
C SER A 81 -7.95 -3.79 -3.64
N LEU A 82 -7.07 -3.18 -4.41
CA LEU A 82 -6.97 -3.38 -5.86
C LEU A 82 -6.36 -4.74 -6.20
N LEU A 83 -5.30 -5.13 -5.49
CA LEU A 83 -4.63 -6.42 -5.69
C LEU A 83 -5.53 -7.62 -5.34
N LEU A 84 -6.44 -7.44 -4.38
CA LEU A 84 -7.33 -8.50 -3.89
C LEU A 84 -8.67 -8.61 -4.66
N ARG A 85 -8.94 -7.71 -5.61
CA ARG A 85 -10.19 -7.76 -6.38
C ARG A 85 -10.07 -8.73 -7.56
N ASP A 86 -10.95 -9.71 -7.63
CA ASP A 86 -11.00 -10.66 -8.75
C ASP A 86 -11.56 -10.03 -10.04
N HIS A 87 -12.56 -9.16 -9.90
CA HIS A 87 -13.21 -8.48 -11.02
C HIS A 87 -12.94 -6.99 -11.05
N PHE A 88 -12.53 -6.49 -12.21
CA PHE A 88 -12.09 -5.11 -12.37
C PHE A 88 -12.62 -4.52 -13.67
N SER A 89 -13.81 -3.90 -13.65
CA SER A 89 -14.40 -3.32 -14.87
C SER A 89 -13.69 -2.02 -15.29
N PRO A 90 -13.67 -1.68 -16.59
CA PRO A 90 -13.11 -0.41 -17.08
C PRO A 90 -13.72 0.83 -16.41
N VAL A 91 -15.02 0.78 -16.10
CA VAL A 91 -15.72 1.84 -15.37
C VAL A 91 -15.16 2.00 -13.95
N SER A 92 -14.88 0.87 -13.29
CA SER A 92 -14.24 0.85 -11.97
C SER A 92 -12.82 1.39 -12.03
N ALA A 93 -12.05 1.01 -13.05
CA ALA A 93 -10.71 1.52 -13.30
C ALA A 93 -10.71 3.05 -13.42
N GLN A 94 -11.55 3.60 -14.31
CA GLN A 94 -11.64 5.03 -14.53
C GLN A 94 -12.05 5.80 -13.26
N ARG A 95 -12.98 5.25 -12.47
CA ARG A 95 -13.41 5.85 -11.19
C ARG A 95 -12.28 5.89 -10.17
N LEU A 96 -11.47 4.84 -10.10
CA LEU A 96 -10.34 4.74 -9.17
C LEU A 96 -9.21 5.68 -9.58
N LEU A 97 -8.87 5.73 -10.87
CA LEU A 97 -7.85 6.65 -11.38
C LEU A 97 -8.22 8.12 -11.16
N LYS A 98 -9.51 8.49 -11.28
CA LYS A 98 -9.98 9.85 -10.97
C LYS A 98 -9.87 10.23 -9.49
N ARG A 99 -9.70 9.26 -8.59
CA ARG A 99 -9.53 9.47 -7.15
C ARG A 99 -8.07 9.51 -6.70
N LEU A 100 -7.14 9.34 -7.63
CA LEU A 100 -5.72 9.49 -7.32
C LEU A 100 -5.43 10.96 -6.93
N PRO A 101 -4.46 11.19 -6.05
CA PRO A 101 -4.01 12.54 -5.74
C PRO A 101 -3.34 13.19 -6.96
N GLU A 102 -3.21 14.48 -6.91
CA GLU A 102 -2.31 15.21 -7.81
C GLU A 102 -0.84 14.91 -7.40
N PRO A 103 0.11 14.79 -8.33
CA PRO A 103 0.01 15.08 -9.77
C PRO A 103 -0.46 13.91 -10.66
N HIS A 104 -0.70 12.71 -10.09
CA HIS A 104 -1.05 11.52 -10.88
C HIS A 104 -2.34 11.71 -11.68
N LYS A 105 -3.34 12.32 -11.06
CA LYS A 105 -4.63 12.55 -11.74
C LYS A 105 -4.50 13.49 -12.93
N SER A 106 -3.75 14.59 -12.81
CA SER A 106 -3.55 15.56 -13.89
C SER A 106 -2.72 14.98 -15.04
N ALA A 107 -1.80 14.06 -14.76
CA ALA A 107 -1.06 13.37 -15.80
C ALA A 107 -1.94 12.39 -16.61
N LEU A 108 -2.86 11.71 -15.93
CA LEU A 108 -3.73 10.69 -16.54
C LEU A 108 -4.98 11.26 -17.20
N PHE A 109 -5.43 12.44 -16.79
CA PHE A 109 -6.64 13.07 -17.29
C PHE A 109 -6.39 14.53 -17.66
N ARG A 110 -7.04 14.96 -18.74
CA ARG A 110 -7.17 16.36 -19.13
C ARG A 110 -8.63 16.77 -19.16
N LYS A 111 -8.91 18.03 -19.05
CA LYS A 111 -10.27 18.57 -19.28
C LYS A 111 -10.50 18.75 -20.78
N ASP A 112 -11.64 18.29 -21.26
CA ASP A 112 -12.12 18.61 -22.61
C ASP A 112 -12.60 20.08 -22.69
N ARG A 113 -13.07 20.49 -23.89
CA ARG A 113 -13.63 21.83 -24.13
C ARG A 113 -14.86 22.17 -23.27
N HIS A 114 -15.48 21.16 -22.66
CA HIS A 114 -16.63 21.30 -21.77
C HIS A 114 -16.26 21.12 -20.29
N GLY A 115 -14.96 21.07 -19.97
CA GLY A 115 -14.47 20.89 -18.61
C GLY A 115 -14.59 19.46 -18.06
N ARG A 116 -14.99 18.48 -18.88
CA ARG A 116 -15.16 17.08 -18.47
C ARG A 116 -13.82 16.37 -18.48
N PRO A 117 -13.53 15.55 -17.47
CA PRO A 117 -12.27 14.80 -17.42
C PRO A 117 -12.25 13.70 -18.48
N GLN A 118 -11.33 13.80 -19.41
CA GLN A 118 -11.04 12.78 -20.44
C GLN A 118 -9.66 12.18 -20.21
N ARG A 119 -9.47 10.93 -20.64
CA ARG A 119 -8.14 10.29 -20.62
C ARG A 119 -7.16 11.12 -21.47
N ASN A 120 -6.03 11.44 -20.93
CA ASN A 120 -4.97 12.08 -21.68
C ASN A 120 -4.48 11.12 -22.79
N PRO A 121 -4.49 11.47 -24.08
CA PRO A 121 -4.06 10.56 -25.15
C PRO A 121 -2.58 10.16 -25.03
N HIS A 122 -1.78 10.95 -24.31
CA HIS A 122 -0.36 10.67 -24.07
C HIS A 122 -0.09 10.04 -22.70
N TRP A 123 -1.14 9.58 -21.99
CA TRP A 123 -1.00 8.96 -20.68
C TRP A 123 -0.06 7.74 -20.66
N GLU A 124 0.10 7.06 -21.79
CA GLU A 124 1.02 5.94 -21.94
C GLU A 124 2.49 6.32 -21.78
N ARG A 125 2.82 7.60 -21.98
CA ARG A 125 4.17 8.14 -21.78
C ARG A 125 4.44 8.54 -20.34
N TRP A 126 3.41 8.52 -19.51
CA TRP A 126 3.55 8.87 -18.11
C TRP A 126 4.44 7.86 -17.38
N SER A 127 5.52 8.34 -16.80
CA SER A 127 6.47 7.54 -16.01
C SER A 127 6.22 7.66 -14.50
N GLY A 128 5.31 8.55 -14.11
CA GLY A 128 5.11 8.93 -12.72
C GLY A 128 6.13 9.94 -12.21
N PRO A 129 5.82 10.65 -11.13
CA PRO A 129 6.83 11.42 -10.42
C PRO A 129 7.86 10.45 -9.83
N ARG A 130 9.14 10.80 -9.91
CA ARG A 130 10.21 10.05 -9.23
C ARG A 130 10.15 10.38 -7.74
N SER A 131 9.36 9.66 -6.99
CA SER A 131 9.38 9.71 -5.53
C SER A 131 9.53 8.29 -5.02
N ASP A 132 10.48 8.07 -4.14
CA ASP A 132 10.66 6.79 -3.50
C ASP A 132 9.38 6.41 -2.73
N HIS A 133 8.87 5.20 -3.00
CA HIS A 133 7.73 4.60 -2.31
C HIS A 133 6.37 5.31 -2.45
N ASP A 134 6.03 5.80 -3.64
CA ASP A 134 4.71 6.36 -3.91
C ASP A 134 3.67 5.27 -4.22
N PHE A 135 2.94 4.83 -3.17
CA PHE A 135 1.84 3.88 -3.31
C PHE A 135 0.74 4.32 -4.27
N SER A 136 0.53 5.64 -4.41
CA SER A 136 -0.45 6.17 -5.35
C SER A 136 -0.02 5.91 -6.79
N GLN A 137 1.26 6.00 -7.07
CA GLN A 137 1.85 5.67 -8.37
C GLN A 137 1.76 4.17 -8.64
N MET A 138 2.13 3.32 -7.69
CA MET A 138 1.97 1.86 -7.81
C MET A 138 0.50 1.50 -8.03
N SER A 139 -0.42 2.10 -7.29
CA SER A 139 -1.86 1.90 -7.47
C SER A 139 -2.31 2.28 -8.88
N ALA A 140 -1.81 3.39 -9.42
CA ALA A 140 -2.10 3.79 -10.80
C ALA A 140 -1.64 2.75 -11.81
N PHE A 141 -0.41 2.25 -11.70
CA PHE A 141 0.12 1.23 -12.61
C PHE A 141 -0.64 -0.08 -12.51
N VAL A 142 -0.99 -0.54 -11.31
CA VAL A 142 -1.83 -1.74 -11.12
C VAL A 142 -3.19 -1.58 -11.76
N ILE A 143 -3.85 -0.41 -11.60
CA ILE A 143 -5.14 -0.15 -12.22
C ILE A 143 -5.03 -0.19 -13.76
N LEU A 144 -3.99 0.46 -14.32
CA LEU A 144 -3.76 0.52 -15.75
C LEU A 144 -3.44 -0.85 -16.35
N ALA A 145 -2.61 -1.66 -15.67
CA ALA A 145 -2.30 -3.02 -16.08
C ALA A 145 -3.57 -3.88 -16.12
N ARG A 146 -4.40 -3.82 -15.10
CA ARG A 146 -5.65 -4.58 -15.04
C ARG A 146 -6.69 -4.11 -16.04
N GLU A 147 -6.80 -2.80 -16.29
CA GLU A 147 -7.66 -2.24 -17.35
C GLU A 147 -7.23 -2.77 -18.72
N ALA A 148 -5.92 -2.77 -18.99
CA ALA A 148 -5.37 -3.27 -20.26
C ALA A 148 -5.60 -4.77 -20.45
N LEU A 149 -5.38 -5.59 -19.41
CA LEU A 149 -5.66 -7.02 -19.44
C LEU A 149 -7.11 -7.33 -19.81
N GLN A 150 -8.05 -6.63 -19.18
CA GLN A 150 -9.48 -6.82 -19.43
C GLN A 150 -9.93 -6.35 -20.82
N SER A 151 -9.19 -5.38 -21.39
CA SER A 151 -9.42 -4.89 -22.75
C SER A 151 -8.70 -5.74 -23.81
N GLY A 152 -8.04 -6.84 -23.43
CA GLY A 152 -7.26 -7.69 -24.33
C GLY A 152 -5.94 -7.07 -24.81
N GLN A 153 -5.50 -6.00 -24.20
CA GLN A 153 -4.26 -5.26 -24.55
C GLN A 153 -3.07 -5.81 -23.75
N THR A 154 -2.65 -7.06 -24.05
CA THR A 154 -1.63 -7.76 -23.27
C THR A 154 -0.30 -7.01 -23.21
N LEU A 155 0.21 -6.48 -24.34
CA LEU A 155 1.45 -5.71 -24.38
C LEU A 155 1.39 -4.44 -23.51
N ALA A 156 0.24 -3.77 -23.45
CA ALA A 156 0.05 -2.62 -22.58
C ALA A 156 0.00 -3.06 -21.10
N ALA A 157 -0.61 -4.20 -20.81
CA ALA A 157 -0.66 -4.76 -19.47
C ALA A 157 0.73 -5.13 -18.94
N ASP A 158 1.56 -5.77 -19.77
CA ASP A 158 2.94 -6.12 -19.43
C ASP A 158 3.78 -4.88 -19.16
N LYS A 159 3.66 -3.84 -19.99
CA LYS A 159 4.33 -2.54 -19.79
C LYS A 159 3.99 -1.93 -18.44
N TRP A 160 2.73 -1.91 -18.04
CA TRP A 160 2.30 -1.33 -16.77
C TRP A 160 2.64 -2.23 -15.59
N GLY A 161 2.53 -3.54 -15.76
CA GLY A 161 2.97 -4.52 -14.78
C GLY A 161 4.46 -4.37 -14.44
N TYR A 162 5.30 -4.21 -15.46
CA TYR A 162 6.74 -3.98 -15.27
C TYR A 162 7.03 -2.71 -14.48
N LYS A 163 6.32 -1.61 -14.77
CA LYS A 163 6.48 -0.33 -14.05
C LYS A 163 6.17 -0.41 -12.54
N VAL A 164 5.34 -1.35 -12.12
CA VAL A 164 5.08 -1.60 -10.68
C VAL A 164 6.36 -2.06 -9.96
N PHE A 165 7.24 -2.77 -10.64
CA PHE A 165 8.50 -3.26 -10.07
C PHE A 165 9.64 -2.25 -10.15
N GLU A 166 9.51 -1.20 -10.97
CA GLU A 166 10.51 -0.13 -11.09
C GLU A 166 10.28 1.02 -10.09
N THR A 167 9.16 1.01 -9.38
CA THR A 167 8.75 2.05 -8.42
C THR A 167 9.13 1.67 -7.00
#